data_250ed7f58b80f05a062791d0da98a083
#
_entry.id   250ed7f58b80f05a062791d0da98a083
#
_cell.length_a   1.000
_cell.length_b   1.000
_cell.length_c   1.000
_cell.angle_alpha   90.00
_cell.angle_beta   90.00
_cell.angle_gamma   90.00
#
_symmetry.space_group_name_H-M   'P 1'
#
loop_
_entity.id
_entity.type
_entity.pdbx_description
1 polymer ?
#
loop_
_entity_poly.entity_id
_entity_poly.type
_entity_poly.pdbx_seq_one_letter_code
_entity_poly.pdbx_strand_id
1 'polypeptide(L)'
;MTFRRIARLVGAAILTTSAILLSAPVPFASAQPCPDVDVVFARGTGEPPGVGGIGQAFVDALRSQAAPKSVDVYPVNYPASGDFGSGIQFAGTVIEGIRDAAAHVQTTAANCPSTRIVLGGFSQGAVLAGFVTSAVVPEGVPAALVPAPMPPEVANHVAAVTLFGKPSDQFMRDVGAPPVVIGPLYVPKTIDQCADGDTICNGAAPGAPSVAHALYSVNGMVNQAATFAADRL
;
A
#
# COMPACT_ATOMS: atom_id res chain seq x y z
N MET A 1 -68.57 -75.31 6.10
CA MET A 1 -67.72 -74.55 5.23
C MET A 1 -67.03 -73.45 6.08
N THR A 2 -65.79 -73.71 6.52
CA THR A 2 -65.09 -72.93 7.52
C THR A 2 -63.77 -72.35 6.88
N PHE A 3 -63.74 -71.03 6.71
CA PHE A 3 -62.54 -70.34 6.22
C PHE A 3 -61.68 -69.90 7.40
N ARG A 4 -60.51 -70.50 7.58
CA ARG A 4 -59.46 -70.10 8.48
C ARG A 4 -58.73 -68.88 7.90
N ARG A 5 -58.67 -67.75 8.59
CA ARG A 5 -57.87 -66.60 8.29
C ARG A 5 -56.45 -66.75 8.98
N ILE A 6 -55.43 -66.78 8.23
CA ILE A 6 -54.05 -66.77 8.71
C ILE A 6 -53.61 -65.31 8.75
N ALA A 7 -53.34 -64.80 9.96
CA ALA A 7 -52.74 -63.50 10.16
C ALA A 7 -51.20 -63.60 10.01
N ARG A 8 -50.65 -62.89 9.07
CA ARG A 8 -49.22 -62.71 8.94
C ARG A 8 -48.80 -61.47 9.72
N LEU A 9 -47.98 -61.66 10.74
CA LEU A 9 -47.27 -60.60 11.44
C LEU A 9 -46.04 -60.26 10.63
N VAL A 10 -45.96 -59.00 10.13
CA VAL A 10 -44.78 -58.45 9.52
C VAL A 10 -44.08 -57.60 10.60
N GLY A 11 -42.98 -58.13 11.12
CA GLY A 11 -42.08 -57.40 12.04
C GLY A 11 -41.26 -56.35 11.25
N ALA A 12 -41.48 -55.07 11.50
CA ALA A 12 -40.63 -54.02 10.97
C ALA A 12 -39.44 -53.82 11.90
N ALA A 13 -38.23 -54.23 11.41
CA ALA A 13 -36.98 -53.92 12.09
C ALA A 13 -36.56 -52.48 11.73
N ILE A 14 -36.63 -51.58 12.71
CA ILE A 14 -36.12 -50.19 12.59
C ILE A 14 -34.60 -50.22 12.82
N LEU A 15 -33.80 -50.10 11.75
CA LEU A 15 -32.36 -49.87 11.80
C LEU A 15 -32.13 -48.38 12.08
N THR A 16 -31.80 -48.04 13.32
CA THR A 16 -31.31 -46.72 13.69
C THR A 16 -29.81 -46.58 13.30
N THR A 17 -29.55 -45.94 12.16
CA THR A 17 -28.18 -45.53 11.78
C THR A 17 -27.78 -44.29 12.56
N SER A 18 -26.99 -44.48 13.61
CA SER A 18 -26.35 -43.36 14.34
C SER A 18 -25.24 -42.76 13.44
N ALA A 19 -25.49 -41.61 12.83
CA ALA A 19 -24.49 -40.84 12.15
C ALA A 19 -23.54 -40.21 13.16
N ILE A 20 -22.35 -40.78 13.30
CA ILE A 20 -21.24 -40.17 14.05
C ILE A 20 -20.71 -39.01 13.21
N LEU A 21 -21.07 -37.77 13.55
CA LEU A 21 -20.46 -36.56 13.01
C LEU A 21 -19.00 -36.51 13.51
N LEU A 22 -18.06 -36.93 12.69
CA LEU A 22 -16.64 -36.65 12.91
C LEU A 22 -16.44 -35.12 12.74
N SER A 23 -16.36 -34.41 13.87
CA SER A 23 -15.90 -33.01 13.88
C SER A 23 -14.40 -33.02 13.52
N ALA A 24 -14.08 -32.77 12.24
CA ALA A 24 -12.70 -32.49 11.87
C ALA A 24 -12.24 -31.20 12.58
N PRO A 25 -11.08 -31.18 13.23
CA PRO A 25 -10.56 -29.95 13.79
C PRO A 25 -10.37 -28.93 12.65
N VAL A 26 -11.09 -27.80 12.73
CA VAL A 26 -10.84 -26.66 11.84
C VAL A 26 -9.43 -26.18 12.14
N PRO A 27 -8.50 -26.14 11.16
CA PRO A 27 -7.19 -25.56 11.40
C PRO A 27 -7.42 -24.10 11.79
N PHE A 28 -7.02 -23.72 13.01
CA PHE A 28 -6.94 -22.31 13.36
C PHE A 28 -5.95 -21.67 12.39
N ALA A 29 -6.42 -20.73 11.58
CA ALA A 29 -5.52 -19.86 10.82
C ALA A 29 -4.67 -19.14 11.84
N SER A 30 -3.40 -19.54 11.95
CA SER A 30 -2.42 -18.84 12.78
C SER A 30 -2.29 -17.46 12.15
N ALA A 31 -2.66 -16.40 12.88
CA ALA A 31 -2.39 -15.04 12.43
C ALA A 31 -0.88 -14.94 12.20
N GLN A 32 -0.49 -14.47 11.01
CA GLN A 32 0.92 -14.28 10.69
C GLN A 32 1.50 -13.30 11.72
N PRO A 33 2.66 -13.59 12.32
CA PRO A 33 3.24 -12.68 13.30
C PRO A 33 3.52 -11.32 12.64
N CYS A 34 3.29 -10.24 13.39
CA CYS A 34 3.59 -8.89 12.92
C CYS A 34 5.07 -8.76 12.57
N PRO A 35 5.43 -8.19 11.40
CA PRO A 35 6.83 -7.93 11.04
C PRO A 35 7.40 -6.80 11.91
N ASP A 36 8.73 -6.71 12.00
CA ASP A 36 9.39 -5.56 12.63
C ASP A 36 9.17 -4.30 11.79
N VAL A 37 9.21 -4.44 10.45
CA VAL A 37 9.06 -3.36 9.48
C VAL A 37 8.05 -3.75 8.40
N ASP A 38 7.15 -2.82 8.07
CA ASP A 38 6.20 -2.94 6.94
C ASP A 38 6.47 -1.82 5.94
N VAL A 39 6.89 -2.18 4.72
CA VAL A 39 7.15 -1.23 3.63
C VAL A 39 5.92 -1.12 2.75
N VAL A 40 5.21 -0.01 2.83
CA VAL A 40 4.06 0.33 1.98
C VAL A 40 4.57 1.16 0.82
N PHE A 41 4.60 0.60 -0.40
CA PHE A 41 5.24 1.27 -1.53
C PHE A 41 4.33 1.34 -2.77
N ALA A 42 4.19 2.55 -3.31
CA ALA A 42 3.44 2.83 -4.53
C ALA A 42 4.38 2.95 -5.74
N ARG A 43 4.18 2.09 -6.73
CA ARG A 43 4.95 2.07 -7.98
C ARG A 43 4.74 3.31 -8.84
N GLY A 44 5.55 3.51 -9.87
CA GLY A 44 5.40 4.58 -10.85
C GLY A 44 4.35 4.27 -11.93
N THR A 45 4.04 5.27 -12.72
CA THR A 45 3.10 5.21 -13.86
C THR A 45 3.46 4.08 -14.82
N GLY A 46 2.47 3.25 -15.16
CA GLY A 46 2.61 2.17 -16.16
C GLY A 46 3.44 0.97 -15.71
N GLU A 47 4.00 0.97 -14.50
CA GLU A 47 4.67 -0.21 -13.98
C GLU A 47 3.66 -1.34 -13.68
N PRO A 48 4.04 -2.62 -13.88
CA PRO A 48 3.18 -3.75 -13.58
C PRO A 48 2.88 -3.84 -12.07
N PRO A 49 1.83 -4.58 -11.65
CA PRO A 49 1.51 -4.80 -10.25
C PRO A 49 2.72 -5.25 -9.42
N GLY A 50 2.88 -4.68 -8.24
CA GLY A 50 4.04 -4.83 -7.37
C GLY A 50 4.53 -3.48 -6.87
N VAL A 51 5.74 -3.41 -6.34
CA VAL A 51 6.36 -2.15 -5.87
C VAL A 51 7.11 -1.39 -6.99
N GLY A 52 7.18 -1.95 -8.20
CA GLY A 52 7.95 -1.39 -9.31
C GLY A 52 9.46 -1.58 -9.15
N GLY A 53 10.22 -1.19 -10.19
CA GLY A 53 11.67 -1.42 -10.20
C GLY A 53 12.43 -0.64 -9.14
N ILE A 54 12.09 0.63 -8.94
CA ILE A 54 12.72 1.48 -7.92
C ILE A 54 12.29 1.06 -6.52
N GLY A 55 11.01 0.70 -6.33
CA GLY A 55 10.52 0.16 -5.07
C GLY A 55 11.21 -1.15 -4.68
N GLN A 56 11.44 -2.06 -5.64
CA GLN A 56 12.14 -3.31 -5.37
C GLN A 56 13.60 -3.05 -4.95
N ALA A 57 14.31 -2.18 -5.65
CA ALA A 57 15.66 -1.81 -5.27
C ALA A 57 15.74 -1.18 -3.86
N PHE A 58 14.74 -0.34 -3.52
CA PHE A 58 14.63 0.25 -2.19
C PHE A 58 14.38 -0.81 -1.10
N VAL A 59 13.45 -1.73 -1.33
CA VAL A 59 13.15 -2.83 -0.41
C VAL A 59 14.37 -3.70 -0.16
N ASP A 60 15.10 -4.06 -1.21
CA ASP A 60 16.30 -4.89 -1.10
C ASP A 60 17.41 -4.18 -0.32
N ALA A 61 17.64 -2.88 -0.57
CA ALA A 61 18.59 -2.06 0.17
C ALA A 61 18.17 -1.93 1.65
N LEU A 62 16.88 -1.69 1.94
CA LEU A 62 16.38 -1.57 3.31
C LEU A 62 16.50 -2.89 4.06
N ARG A 63 16.14 -4.04 3.46
CA ARG A 63 16.33 -5.36 4.07
C ARG A 63 17.78 -5.62 4.46
N SER A 64 18.70 -5.24 3.59
CA SER A 64 20.14 -5.38 3.88
C SER A 64 20.59 -4.52 5.05
N GLN A 65 20.08 -3.30 5.15
CA GLN A 65 20.51 -2.32 6.16
C GLN A 65 19.77 -2.47 7.49
N ALA A 66 18.54 -2.96 7.48
CA ALA A 66 17.74 -3.18 8.67
C ALA A 66 17.98 -4.54 9.35
N ALA A 67 18.80 -5.43 8.76
CA ALA A 67 19.07 -6.74 9.34
C ALA A 67 19.54 -6.63 10.80
N PRO A 68 19.05 -7.49 11.72
CA PRO A 68 18.28 -8.72 11.52
C PRO A 68 16.75 -8.54 11.55
N LYS A 69 16.20 -7.31 11.45
CA LYS A 69 14.77 -7.05 11.49
C LYS A 69 14.06 -7.74 10.32
N SER A 70 12.87 -8.28 10.57
CA SER A 70 11.97 -8.77 9.53
C SER A 70 11.36 -7.60 8.77
N VAL A 71 11.34 -7.66 7.42
CA VAL A 71 10.82 -6.61 6.55
C VAL A 71 9.79 -7.20 5.60
N ASP A 72 8.52 -6.93 5.87
CA ASP A 72 7.42 -7.23 4.96
C ASP A 72 7.18 -6.07 4.00
N VAL A 73 6.49 -6.37 2.89
CA VAL A 73 6.27 -5.40 1.81
C VAL A 73 4.82 -5.46 1.38
N TYR A 74 4.17 -4.31 1.39
CA TYR A 74 2.85 -4.10 0.86
C TYR A 74 2.91 -3.24 -0.42
N PRO A 75 2.78 -3.84 -1.60
CA PRO A 75 2.64 -3.09 -2.83
C PRO A 75 1.25 -2.43 -2.87
N VAL A 76 1.20 -1.10 -2.94
CA VAL A 76 -0.07 -0.37 -3.01
C VAL A 76 -0.86 -0.84 -4.24
N ASN A 77 -2.10 -1.26 -4.01
CA ASN A 77 -2.98 -1.76 -5.04
C ASN A 77 -3.73 -0.61 -5.71
N TYR A 78 -3.25 -0.20 -6.88
CA TYR A 78 -3.89 0.84 -7.70
C TYR A 78 -3.51 0.65 -9.18
N PRO A 79 -4.24 1.26 -10.13
CA PRO A 79 -3.99 1.06 -11.56
C PRO A 79 -2.63 1.55 -12.05
N ALA A 80 -2.03 2.57 -11.43
CA ALA A 80 -0.84 3.28 -11.91
C ALA A 80 -1.01 3.76 -13.37
N SER A 81 -2.20 4.30 -13.68
CA SER A 81 -2.61 4.65 -15.03
C SER A 81 -1.67 5.70 -15.65
N GLY A 82 -1.39 5.54 -16.95
CA GLY A 82 -0.71 6.53 -17.78
C GLY A 82 -1.69 7.37 -18.62
N ASP A 83 -3.00 7.20 -18.44
CA ASP A 83 -4.01 7.95 -19.19
C ASP A 83 -4.27 9.33 -18.56
N PHE A 84 -3.24 10.17 -18.60
CA PHE A 84 -3.32 11.56 -18.09
C PHE A 84 -4.40 12.39 -18.76
N GLY A 85 -4.78 12.03 -20.00
CA GLY A 85 -5.80 12.74 -20.78
C GLY A 85 -7.23 12.53 -20.29
N SER A 86 -7.49 11.50 -19.50
CA SER A 86 -8.83 11.19 -18.97
C SER A 86 -9.25 12.07 -17.77
N GLY A 87 -8.39 13.00 -17.33
CA GLY A 87 -8.73 14.01 -16.31
C GLY A 87 -9.20 13.39 -15.00
N ILE A 88 -10.50 13.54 -14.68
CA ILE A 88 -11.07 13.06 -13.40
C ILE A 88 -10.98 11.53 -13.25
N GLN A 89 -11.02 10.77 -14.32
CA GLN A 89 -10.86 9.31 -14.27
C GLN A 89 -9.44 8.95 -13.88
N PHE A 90 -8.44 9.62 -14.43
CA PHE A 90 -7.05 9.48 -14.00
C PHE A 90 -6.88 9.82 -12.51
N ALA A 91 -7.41 10.98 -12.08
CA ALA A 91 -7.38 11.37 -10.67
C ALA A 91 -8.03 10.31 -9.77
N GLY A 92 -9.13 9.70 -10.21
CA GLY A 92 -9.79 8.57 -9.53
C GLY A 92 -8.85 7.41 -9.25
N THR A 93 -7.99 7.04 -10.21
CA THR A 93 -7.03 5.93 -10.03
C THR A 93 -5.97 6.23 -8.98
N VAL A 94 -5.53 7.48 -8.87
CA VAL A 94 -4.59 7.91 -7.80
C VAL A 94 -5.31 7.90 -6.44
N ILE A 95 -6.55 8.36 -6.38
CA ILE A 95 -7.37 8.36 -5.16
C ILE A 95 -7.63 6.93 -4.65
N GLU A 96 -7.85 5.95 -5.54
CA GLU A 96 -7.94 4.54 -5.17
C GLU A 96 -6.68 4.08 -4.44
N GLY A 97 -5.50 4.41 -4.97
CA GLY A 97 -4.23 4.09 -4.32
C GLY A 97 -4.03 4.80 -2.98
N ILE A 98 -4.45 6.08 -2.85
CA ILE A 98 -4.40 6.79 -1.56
C ILE A 98 -5.26 6.08 -0.52
N ARG A 99 -6.48 5.62 -0.91
CA ARG A 99 -7.36 4.85 0.00
C ARG A 99 -6.74 3.53 0.40
N ASP A 100 -6.20 2.78 -0.55
CA ASP A 100 -5.57 1.48 -0.32
C ASP A 100 -4.38 1.61 0.64
N ALA A 101 -3.45 2.51 0.35
CA ALA A 101 -2.27 2.75 1.19
C ALA A 101 -2.65 3.25 2.59
N ALA A 102 -3.56 4.22 2.71
CA ALA A 102 -4.00 4.75 4.00
C ALA A 102 -4.72 3.69 4.84
N ALA A 103 -5.56 2.86 4.21
CA ALA A 103 -6.26 1.76 4.90
C ALA A 103 -5.27 0.72 5.41
N HIS A 104 -4.26 0.34 4.60
CA HIS A 104 -3.23 -0.60 5.03
C HIS A 104 -2.40 -0.05 6.19
N VAL A 105 -1.91 1.19 6.07
CA VAL A 105 -1.14 1.87 7.14
C VAL A 105 -1.92 1.91 8.46
N GLN A 106 -3.19 2.29 8.43
CA GLN A 106 -4.04 2.34 9.62
C GLN A 106 -4.30 0.95 10.20
N THR A 107 -4.51 -0.05 9.32
CA THR A 107 -4.71 -1.44 9.74
C THR A 107 -3.47 -2.02 10.40
N THR A 108 -2.29 -1.79 9.83
CA THR A 108 -1.01 -2.20 10.40
C THR A 108 -0.78 -1.51 11.75
N ALA A 109 -1.00 -0.19 11.84
CA ALA A 109 -0.85 0.54 13.09
C ALA A 109 -1.77 0.01 14.21
N ALA A 110 -3.00 -0.38 13.88
CA ALA A 110 -3.97 -0.90 14.84
C ALA A 110 -3.68 -2.34 15.28
N ASN A 111 -3.32 -3.22 14.35
CA ASN A 111 -3.19 -4.65 14.60
C ASN A 111 -1.77 -5.07 14.98
N CYS A 112 -0.77 -4.29 14.56
CA CYS A 112 0.65 -4.55 14.78
C CYS A 112 1.34 -3.31 15.39
N PRO A 113 1.02 -2.93 16.63
CA PRO A 113 1.43 -1.63 17.20
C PRO A 113 2.95 -1.47 17.36
N SER A 114 3.71 -2.55 17.33
CA SER A 114 5.19 -2.51 17.39
C SER A 114 5.84 -2.46 16.01
N THR A 115 5.09 -2.71 14.94
CA THR A 115 5.61 -2.65 13.57
C THR A 115 5.93 -1.21 13.19
N ARG A 116 7.11 -1.00 12.62
CA ARG A 116 7.54 0.30 12.08
C ARG A 116 7.19 0.36 10.59
N ILE A 117 6.39 1.34 10.19
CA ILE A 117 5.93 1.49 8.81
C ILE A 117 6.90 2.41 8.07
N VAL A 118 7.31 2.00 6.87
CA VAL A 118 8.04 2.83 5.91
C VAL A 118 7.14 3.03 4.70
N LEU A 119 6.63 4.25 4.53
CA LEU A 119 5.77 4.62 3.40
C LEU A 119 6.63 5.18 2.28
N GLY A 120 6.43 4.74 1.05
CA GLY A 120 7.21 5.24 -0.07
C GLY A 120 6.51 5.18 -1.40
N GLY A 121 7.16 5.79 -2.40
CA GLY A 121 6.67 5.74 -3.77
C GLY A 121 7.61 6.36 -4.78
N PHE A 122 7.39 6.02 -6.05
CA PHE A 122 8.13 6.55 -7.17
C PHE A 122 7.21 7.31 -8.12
N SER A 123 7.61 8.51 -8.57
CA SER A 123 6.88 9.29 -9.57
C SER A 123 5.41 9.52 -9.16
N GLN A 124 4.43 9.03 -9.91
CA GLN A 124 3.01 9.04 -9.52
C GLN A 124 2.78 8.40 -8.15
N GLY A 125 3.49 7.30 -7.85
CA GLY A 125 3.44 6.66 -6.53
C GLY A 125 3.99 7.55 -5.42
N ALA A 126 4.97 8.43 -5.70
CA ALA A 126 5.46 9.40 -4.74
C ALA A 126 4.43 10.52 -4.46
N VAL A 127 3.66 10.94 -5.47
CA VAL A 127 2.50 11.83 -5.27
C VAL A 127 1.47 11.16 -4.37
N LEU A 128 1.14 9.91 -4.66
CA LEU A 128 0.19 9.11 -3.88
C LEU A 128 0.65 9.01 -2.42
N ALA A 129 1.89 8.56 -2.17
CA ALA A 129 2.45 8.44 -0.83
C ALA A 129 2.48 9.79 -0.08
N GLY A 130 2.79 10.87 -0.79
CA GLY A 130 2.74 12.22 -0.24
C GLY A 130 1.33 12.61 0.20
N PHE A 131 0.31 12.36 -0.60
CA PHE A 131 -1.09 12.64 -0.22
C PHE A 131 -1.57 11.80 0.95
N VAL A 132 -1.11 10.54 1.08
CA VAL A 132 -1.42 9.71 2.27
C VAL A 132 -0.96 10.39 3.57
N THR A 133 0.12 11.18 3.53
CA THR A 133 0.65 11.90 4.70
C THR A 133 -0.01 13.26 4.94
N SER A 134 -0.84 13.77 4.02
CA SER A 134 -1.41 15.11 4.10
C SER A 134 -2.32 15.26 5.32
N ALA A 135 -2.20 16.39 6.01
CA ALA A 135 -3.01 16.71 7.19
C ALA A 135 -4.39 17.27 6.84
N VAL A 136 -4.59 17.70 5.60
CA VAL A 136 -5.83 18.32 5.12
C VAL A 136 -6.13 17.85 3.70
N VAL A 137 -7.40 17.87 3.32
CA VAL A 137 -7.80 17.70 1.92
C VAL A 137 -7.35 18.96 1.15
N PRO A 138 -6.68 18.83 -0.01
CA PRO A 138 -6.25 19.97 -0.79
C PRO A 138 -7.42 20.90 -1.17
N GLU A 139 -7.14 22.20 -1.23
CA GLU A 139 -8.14 23.19 -1.66
C GLU A 139 -8.65 22.88 -3.06
N GLY A 140 -9.96 23.08 -3.27
CA GLY A 140 -10.61 22.79 -4.55
C GLY A 140 -10.93 21.32 -4.79
N VAL A 141 -10.47 20.39 -3.94
CA VAL A 141 -10.80 18.97 -4.04
C VAL A 141 -12.03 18.67 -3.18
N PRO A 142 -13.15 18.15 -3.76
CA PRO A 142 -14.31 17.80 -2.96
C PRO A 142 -13.99 16.67 -1.96
N ALA A 143 -14.16 16.95 -0.66
CA ALA A 143 -13.83 16.00 0.42
C ALA A 143 -14.59 14.66 0.29
N ALA A 144 -15.75 14.65 -0.34
CA ALA A 144 -16.51 13.41 -0.58
C ALA A 144 -15.83 12.44 -1.58
N LEU A 145 -14.89 12.92 -2.40
CA LEU A 145 -14.22 12.12 -3.42
C LEU A 145 -12.91 11.49 -2.92
N VAL A 146 -12.30 12.04 -1.88
CA VAL A 146 -11.00 11.62 -1.36
C VAL A 146 -11.14 11.04 0.06
N PRO A 147 -10.20 10.19 0.51
CA PRO A 147 -10.18 9.76 1.90
C PRO A 147 -9.90 10.94 2.82
N ALA A 148 -10.45 10.88 4.03
CA ALA A 148 -10.07 11.81 5.08
C ALA A 148 -8.57 11.62 5.43
N PRO A 149 -7.87 12.67 5.90
CA PRO A 149 -6.52 12.52 6.45
C PRO A 149 -6.47 11.44 7.53
N MET A 150 -5.35 10.72 7.61
CA MET A 150 -5.17 9.71 8.65
C MET A 150 -5.19 10.34 10.05
N PRO A 151 -5.72 9.63 11.05
CA PRO A 151 -5.66 10.07 12.45
C PRO A 151 -4.22 10.40 12.86
N PRO A 152 -3.99 11.50 13.64
CA PRO A 152 -2.64 11.95 14.00
C PRO A 152 -1.77 10.88 14.70
N GLU A 153 -2.38 10.00 15.48
CA GLU A 153 -1.70 8.91 16.20
C GLU A 153 -1.05 7.90 15.27
N VAL A 154 -1.57 7.71 14.06
CA VAL A 154 -1.01 6.80 13.05
C VAL A 154 0.41 7.23 12.67
N ALA A 155 0.70 8.52 12.72
CA ALA A 155 2.03 9.03 12.44
C ALA A 155 3.10 8.45 13.38
N ASN A 156 2.77 8.03 14.61
CA ASN A 156 3.71 7.42 15.54
C ASN A 156 4.24 6.06 15.06
N HIS A 157 3.49 5.37 14.21
CA HIS A 157 3.86 4.07 13.63
C HIS A 157 4.70 4.22 12.36
N VAL A 158 4.60 5.36 11.66
CA VAL A 158 5.39 5.62 10.46
C VAL A 158 6.79 6.10 10.84
N ALA A 159 7.80 5.28 10.54
CA ALA A 159 9.21 5.57 10.82
C ALA A 159 9.80 6.52 9.78
N ALA A 160 9.51 6.29 8.50
CA ALA A 160 10.03 7.09 7.41
C ALA A 160 9.03 7.20 6.25
N VAL A 161 9.15 8.29 5.50
CA VAL A 161 8.51 8.50 4.20
C VAL A 161 9.61 8.72 3.17
N THR A 162 9.61 7.91 2.10
CA THR A 162 10.66 7.92 1.07
C THR A 162 10.04 8.17 -0.30
N LEU A 163 10.32 9.33 -0.88
CA LEU A 163 9.74 9.78 -2.14
C LEU A 163 10.83 9.87 -3.20
N PHE A 164 10.64 9.21 -4.34
CA PHE A 164 11.58 9.21 -5.45
C PHE A 164 10.95 9.86 -6.68
N GLY A 165 11.59 10.90 -7.20
CA GLY A 165 11.11 11.59 -8.40
C GLY A 165 9.69 12.12 -8.29
N LYS A 166 9.29 12.57 -7.09
CA LYS A 166 7.98 13.16 -6.87
C LYS A 166 7.81 14.38 -7.77
N PRO A 167 6.75 14.45 -8.61
CA PRO A 167 6.47 15.62 -9.41
C PRO A 167 6.53 16.92 -8.61
N SER A 168 7.23 17.91 -9.15
CA SER A 168 7.38 19.22 -8.52
C SER A 168 6.03 19.95 -8.42
N ASP A 169 5.93 20.92 -7.51
CA ASP A 169 4.73 21.76 -7.40
C ASP A 169 4.41 22.49 -8.73
N GLN A 170 5.44 22.86 -9.50
CA GLN A 170 5.25 23.44 -10.84
C GLN A 170 4.61 22.43 -11.78
N PHE A 171 5.16 21.20 -11.83
CA PHE A 171 4.58 20.12 -12.63
C PHE A 171 3.12 19.86 -12.27
N MET A 172 2.82 19.77 -10.96
CA MET A 172 1.46 19.53 -10.47
C MET A 172 0.49 20.64 -10.90
N ARG A 173 0.89 21.92 -10.77
CA ARG A 173 0.07 23.05 -11.25
C ARG A 173 -0.18 23.00 -12.75
N ASP A 174 0.84 22.70 -13.53
CA ASP A 174 0.76 22.69 -14.99
C ASP A 174 -0.13 21.57 -15.53
N VAL A 175 -0.27 20.47 -14.79
CA VAL A 175 -1.23 19.39 -15.12
C VAL A 175 -2.59 19.56 -14.45
N GLY A 176 -2.84 20.69 -13.77
CA GLY A 176 -4.11 20.98 -13.11
C GLY A 176 -4.38 20.16 -11.84
N ALA A 177 -3.34 19.60 -11.24
CA ALA A 177 -3.42 18.83 -10.00
C ALA A 177 -3.02 19.68 -8.77
N PRO A 178 -3.58 19.42 -7.59
CA PRO A 178 -3.20 20.13 -6.38
C PRO A 178 -1.76 19.80 -5.97
N PRO A 179 -1.04 20.73 -5.30
CA PRO A 179 0.30 20.46 -4.79
C PRO A 179 0.27 19.37 -3.71
N VAL A 180 1.35 18.60 -3.64
CA VAL A 180 1.53 17.58 -2.59
C VAL A 180 2.10 18.24 -1.33
N VAL A 181 1.30 18.36 -0.30
CA VAL A 181 1.72 18.94 0.98
C VAL A 181 1.86 17.82 2.02
N ILE A 182 3.11 17.57 2.43
CA ILE A 182 3.41 16.61 3.50
C ILE A 182 2.91 17.16 4.82
N GLY A 183 2.13 16.39 5.54
CA GLY A 183 1.61 16.79 6.86
C GLY A 183 2.73 17.01 7.88
N PRO A 184 2.57 17.97 8.83
CA PRO A 184 3.64 18.39 9.75
C PRO A 184 4.19 17.25 10.60
N LEU A 185 3.40 16.23 10.92
CA LEU A 185 3.84 15.04 11.66
C LEU A 185 4.77 14.12 10.86
N TYR A 186 4.81 14.27 9.53
CA TYR A 186 5.61 13.45 8.61
C TYR A 186 6.84 14.20 8.07
N VAL A 187 6.82 15.54 8.02
CA VAL A 187 7.95 16.35 7.51
C VAL A 187 9.31 15.92 8.10
N PRO A 188 9.49 15.74 9.43
CA PRO A 188 10.80 15.42 10.02
C PRO A 188 11.32 14.02 9.67
N LYS A 189 10.47 13.18 9.10
CA LYS A 189 10.76 11.79 8.73
C LYS A 189 10.53 11.50 7.24
N THR A 190 10.52 12.54 6.43
CA THR A 190 10.41 12.45 4.97
C THR A 190 11.74 12.75 4.31
N ILE A 191 12.17 11.89 3.38
CA ILE A 191 13.21 12.16 2.42
C ILE A 191 12.59 12.23 1.02
N ASP A 192 12.76 13.36 0.34
CA ASP A 192 12.22 13.62 -1.00
C ASP A 192 13.42 13.71 -1.98
N GLN A 193 13.57 12.67 -2.80
CA GLN A 193 14.71 12.48 -3.68
C GLN A 193 14.37 12.94 -5.10
N CYS A 194 15.11 13.95 -5.57
CA CYS A 194 15.06 14.41 -6.95
C CYS A 194 16.44 14.29 -7.58
N ALA A 195 16.60 13.41 -8.56
CA ALA A 195 17.88 13.20 -9.24
C ALA A 195 18.23 14.40 -10.12
N ASP A 196 19.51 14.73 -10.21
CA ASP A 196 19.99 15.79 -11.09
C ASP A 196 19.57 15.51 -12.53
N GLY A 197 18.89 16.49 -13.14
CA GLY A 197 18.35 16.37 -14.51
C GLY A 197 17.02 15.63 -14.64
N ASP A 198 16.42 15.20 -13.53
CA ASP A 198 15.05 14.66 -13.55
C ASP A 198 14.02 15.78 -13.76
N THR A 199 13.46 15.84 -14.97
CA THR A 199 12.54 16.89 -15.42
C THR A 199 11.15 16.83 -14.74
N ILE A 200 10.84 15.74 -14.05
CA ILE A 200 9.56 15.59 -13.34
C ILE A 200 9.59 16.33 -12.00
N CYS A 201 10.71 16.25 -11.28
CA CYS A 201 10.81 16.79 -9.91
C CYS A 201 11.62 18.10 -9.81
N ASN A 202 12.41 18.49 -10.82
CA ASN A 202 13.31 19.65 -10.73
C ASN A 202 12.66 21.00 -11.04
N GLY A 203 11.34 21.05 -11.31
CA GLY A 203 10.61 22.27 -11.64
C GLY A 203 10.68 22.68 -13.11
N ALA A 204 11.20 21.82 -14.00
CA ALA A 204 11.13 22.04 -15.44
C ALA A 204 9.68 22.07 -15.93
N ALA A 205 9.45 22.69 -17.10
CA ALA A 205 8.15 22.64 -17.74
C ALA A 205 7.72 21.18 -18.00
N PRO A 206 6.40 20.87 -17.90
CA PRO A 206 5.90 19.52 -18.11
C PRO A 206 6.30 18.95 -19.47
N GLY A 207 6.68 17.69 -19.47
CA GLY A 207 7.13 16.97 -20.66
C GLY A 207 7.32 15.51 -20.37
N ALA A 208 7.90 14.79 -21.33
CA ALA A 208 8.29 13.41 -21.12
C ALA A 208 9.37 13.33 -20.03
N PRO A 209 9.36 12.26 -19.20
CA PRO A 209 10.42 12.02 -18.22
C PRO A 209 11.80 11.96 -18.90
N SER A 210 12.80 12.59 -18.30
CA SER A 210 14.19 12.43 -18.70
C SER A 210 14.72 11.04 -18.32
N VAL A 211 15.86 10.62 -18.86
CA VAL A 211 16.54 9.37 -18.46
C VAL A 211 16.82 9.37 -16.95
N ALA A 212 17.15 10.53 -16.37
CA ALA A 212 17.43 10.66 -14.94
C ALA A 212 16.25 10.20 -14.06
N HIS A 213 15.01 10.35 -14.55
CA HIS A 213 13.82 9.89 -13.85
C HIS A 213 13.78 8.37 -13.61
N ALA A 214 14.46 7.59 -14.42
CA ALA A 214 14.50 6.13 -14.28
C ALA A 214 15.76 5.60 -13.53
N LEU A 215 16.69 6.47 -13.12
CA LEU A 215 18.01 6.04 -12.65
C LEU A 215 18.15 5.97 -11.12
N TYR A 216 17.10 6.18 -10.35
CA TYR A 216 17.16 6.17 -8.87
C TYR A 216 17.74 4.88 -8.28
N SER A 217 17.51 3.73 -8.94
CA SER A 217 18.05 2.44 -8.49
C SER A 217 19.57 2.29 -8.65
N VAL A 218 20.21 3.15 -9.49
CA VAL A 218 21.64 3.03 -9.82
C VAL A 218 22.48 4.28 -9.49
N ASN A 219 21.85 5.40 -9.11
CA ASN A 219 22.53 6.66 -8.79
C ASN A 219 22.87 6.84 -7.29
N GLY A 220 22.61 5.83 -6.47
CA GLY A 220 22.89 5.85 -5.02
C GLY A 220 21.73 6.38 -4.15
N MET A 221 20.73 7.05 -4.72
CA MET A 221 19.64 7.64 -3.95
C MET A 221 18.75 6.60 -3.25
N VAL A 222 18.55 5.43 -3.85
CA VAL A 222 17.86 4.31 -3.18
C VAL A 222 18.59 3.89 -1.91
N ASN A 223 19.90 3.74 -1.96
CA ASN A 223 20.71 3.39 -0.77
C ASN A 223 20.65 4.48 0.30
N GLN A 224 20.69 5.76 -0.10
CA GLN A 224 20.57 6.89 0.81
C GLN A 224 19.21 6.90 1.52
N ALA A 225 18.12 6.66 0.78
CA ALA A 225 16.79 6.58 1.36
C ALA A 225 16.63 5.36 2.27
N ALA A 226 17.25 4.22 1.93
CA ALA A 226 17.25 3.03 2.78
C ALA A 226 18.00 3.28 4.09
N THR A 227 19.16 3.97 4.06
CA THR A 227 19.89 4.39 5.27
C THR A 227 19.02 5.32 6.10
N PHE A 228 18.41 6.33 5.47
CA PHE A 228 17.51 7.26 6.16
C PHE A 228 16.35 6.56 6.88
N ALA A 229 15.77 5.53 6.25
CA ALA A 229 14.71 4.73 6.85
C ALA A 229 15.24 3.82 7.96
N ALA A 230 16.35 3.10 7.72
CA ALA A 230 16.93 2.17 8.69
C ALA A 230 17.34 2.84 10.01
N ASP A 231 17.85 4.08 9.96
CA ASP A 231 18.23 4.89 11.12
C ASP A 231 17.03 5.26 12.02
N ARG A 232 15.79 5.02 11.56
CA ARG A 232 14.53 5.38 12.25
C ARG A 232 13.70 4.17 12.69
N LEU A 233 14.20 2.95 12.46
CA LEU A 233 13.52 1.68 12.77
C LEU A 233 13.69 1.21 14.23
#